data_57a23809d67bd3f2b9061390a555d7dc
#
_entry.id   57a23809d67bd3f2b9061390a555d7dc
#
_cell.length_a   1.000
_cell.length_b   1.000
_cell.length_c   1.000
_cell.angle_alpha   90.00
_cell.angle_beta   90.00
_cell.angle_gamma   90.00
#
_symmetry.space_group_name_H-M   'P 1'
#
loop_
_entity.id
_entity.type
_entity.pdbx_description
1 polymer ?
#
loop_
_entity_poly.entity_id
_entity_poly.type
_entity_poly.pdbx_seq_one_letter_code
_entity_poly.pdbx_strand_id
1 'polypeptide(L)'
;MQTLYEAAGGLDGMRKLAHAWHKRVLEDEVVSHAFSHGFHPEHTERLAAYWAEALGGPTAYSDQYGDETSVVRIHSGNGLHEEMDNRAIACFDQALEDVGLTRDERLRRVLHDYFAWATTTTMSRYHHSAKDVPDGLHIPKWSWDGRVG
;
A
#
# COMPACT_ATOMS: atom_id res chain seq x y z
N MET A 1 -14.74 6.67 17.71
CA MET A 1 -13.98 5.45 17.38
C MET A 1 -12.74 5.81 16.60
N GLN A 2 -11.61 5.22 16.94
CA GLN A 2 -10.36 5.45 16.20
C GLN A 2 -10.48 4.95 14.76
N THR A 3 -9.85 5.66 13.84
CA THR A 3 -9.64 5.14 12.48
C THR A 3 -8.51 4.10 12.49
N LEU A 4 -8.39 3.32 11.43
CA LEU A 4 -7.25 2.42 11.27
C LEU A 4 -5.92 3.20 11.31
N TYR A 5 -5.91 4.38 10.68
CA TYR A 5 -4.77 5.29 10.70
C TYR A 5 -4.35 5.64 12.12
N GLU A 6 -5.29 6.06 12.95
CA GLU A 6 -5.02 6.42 14.35
C GLU A 6 -4.55 5.21 15.16
N ALA A 7 -5.20 4.06 14.99
CA ALA A 7 -4.85 2.83 15.69
C ALA A 7 -3.45 2.33 15.33
N ALA A 8 -3.00 2.59 14.11
CA ALA A 8 -1.67 2.20 13.64
C ALA A 8 -0.57 3.21 14.03
N GLY A 9 -0.91 4.27 14.77
CA GLY A 9 0.07 5.23 15.27
C GLY A 9 0.14 6.55 14.50
N GLY A 10 -0.86 6.86 13.69
CA GLY A 10 -0.91 8.11 12.93
C GLY A 10 0.15 8.15 11.83
N LEU A 11 0.57 9.34 11.44
CA LEU A 11 1.55 9.52 10.37
C LEU A 11 2.90 8.87 10.70
N ASP A 12 3.34 8.99 11.95
CA ASP A 12 4.58 8.35 12.39
C ASP A 12 4.49 6.84 12.26
N GLY A 13 3.36 6.24 12.63
CA GLY A 13 3.11 4.81 12.44
C GLY A 13 3.13 4.41 10.98
N MET A 14 2.54 5.21 10.10
CA MET A 14 2.55 4.96 8.66
C MET A 14 3.98 5.03 8.09
N ARG A 15 4.78 6.01 8.53
CA ARG A 15 6.19 6.12 8.12
C ARG A 15 7.01 4.92 8.54
N LYS A 16 6.86 4.47 9.78
CA LYS A 16 7.56 3.29 10.29
C LYS A 16 7.19 2.05 9.50
N LEU A 17 5.90 1.87 9.22
CA LEU A 17 5.43 0.73 8.44
C LEU A 17 5.94 0.79 6.99
N ALA A 18 5.92 1.95 6.37
CA ALA A 18 6.41 2.13 5.00
C ALA A 18 7.91 1.81 4.90
N HIS A 19 8.71 2.28 5.84
CA HIS A 19 10.14 1.98 5.88
C HIS A 19 10.40 0.49 6.12
N ALA A 20 9.67 -0.13 7.03
CA ALA A 20 9.82 -1.56 7.32
C ALA A 20 9.45 -2.42 6.10
N TRP A 21 8.35 -2.11 5.43
CA TRP A 21 7.92 -2.82 4.23
C TRP A 21 8.94 -2.64 3.09
N HIS A 22 9.37 -1.40 2.84
CA HIS A 22 10.33 -1.10 1.78
C HIS A 22 11.65 -1.86 2.00
N LYS A 23 12.13 -1.92 3.23
CA LYS A 23 13.32 -2.68 3.58
C LYS A 23 13.14 -4.17 3.26
N ARG A 24 12.02 -4.76 3.64
CA ARG A 24 11.72 -6.17 3.37
C ARG A 24 11.64 -6.45 1.88
N VAL A 25 10.99 -5.55 1.14
CA VAL A 25 10.83 -5.67 -0.31
C VAL A 25 12.19 -5.63 -1.02
N LEU A 26 13.08 -4.74 -0.63
CA LEU A 26 14.41 -4.65 -1.24
C LEU A 26 15.28 -5.88 -0.96
N GLU A 27 15.00 -6.60 0.12
CA GLU A 27 15.71 -7.84 0.48
C GLU A 27 15.07 -9.09 -0.18
N ASP A 28 13.88 -8.97 -0.76
CA ASP A 28 13.19 -10.09 -1.39
C ASP A 28 13.66 -10.26 -2.85
N GLU A 29 14.00 -11.50 -3.23
CA GLU A 29 14.54 -11.82 -4.55
C GLU A 29 13.59 -11.47 -5.70
N VAL A 30 12.29 -11.57 -5.48
CA VAL A 30 11.28 -11.36 -6.52
C VAL A 30 10.78 -9.93 -6.52
N VAL A 31 10.32 -9.44 -5.36
CA VAL A 31 9.71 -8.10 -5.26
C VAL A 31 10.72 -6.99 -5.55
N SER A 32 11.99 -7.20 -5.18
CA SER A 32 13.03 -6.20 -5.43
C SER A 32 13.18 -5.85 -6.90
N HIS A 33 12.78 -6.73 -7.81
CA HIS A 33 12.80 -6.45 -9.25
C HIS A 33 11.87 -5.29 -9.63
N ALA A 34 10.83 -5.03 -8.86
CA ALA A 34 9.96 -3.88 -9.09
C ALA A 34 10.70 -2.55 -8.92
N PHE A 35 11.83 -2.57 -8.22
CA PHE A 35 12.68 -1.40 -7.97
C PHE A 35 14.02 -1.48 -8.70
N SER A 36 14.16 -2.38 -9.69
CA SER A 36 15.41 -2.59 -10.41
C SER A 36 15.93 -1.36 -11.15
N HIS A 37 15.03 -0.44 -11.53
CA HIS A 37 15.37 0.83 -12.16
C HIS A 37 15.42 1.99 -11.16
N GLY A 38 15.44 1.68 -9.85
CA GLY A 38 15.45 2.67 -8.79
C GLY A 38 14.04 3.04 -8.31
N PHE A 39 14.00 4.00 -7.43
CA PHE A 39 12.73 4.50 -6.86
C PHE A 39 12.90 5.97 -6.50
N HIS A 40 11.76 6.66 -6.36
CA HIS A 40 11.77 8.08 -6.00
C HIS A 40 12.42 8.27 -4.63
N PRO A 41 13.25 9.32 -4.43
CA PRO A 41 13.87 9.58 -3.12
C PRO A 41 12.87 9.70 -1.97
N GLU A 42 11.65 10.15 -2.25
CA GLU A 42 10.58 10.27 -1.26
C GLU A 42 9.60 9.10 -1.27
N HIS A 43 9.99 7.94 -1.81
CA HIS A 43 9.11 6.79 -1.98
C HIS A 43 8.39 6.39 -0.70
N THR A 44 9.12 6.26 0.42
CA THR A 44 8.51 5.86 1.69
C THR A 44 7.59 6.94 2.25
N GLU A 45 7.91 8.22 2.08
CA GLU A 45 7.04 9.32 2.50
C GLU A 45 5.75 9.35 1.70
N ARG A 46 5.83 9.15 0.38
CA ARG A 46 4.67 9.08 -0.49
C ARG A 46 3.79 7.88 -0.17
N LEU A 47 4.41 6.74 0.09
CA LEU A 47 3.71 5.51 0.47
C LEU A 47 3.00 5.68 1.82
N ALA A 48 3.67 6.28 2.80
CA ALA A 48 3.08 6.56 4.11
C ALA A 48 1.85 7.49 3.96
N ALA A 49 1.96 8.53 3.14
CA ALA A 49 0.86 9.45 2.88
C ALA A 49 -0.32 8.75 2.19
N TYR A 50 -0.04 7.86 1.25
CA TYR A 50 -1.06 7.07 0.56
C TYR A 50 -1.81 6.16 1.54
N TRP A 51 -1.09 5.40 2.35
CA TRP A 51 -1.71 4.53 3.36
C TRP A 51 -2.48 5.34 4.41
N ALA A 52 -1.94 6.48 4.83
CA ALA A 52 -2.64 7.37 5.77
C ALA A 52 -4.01 7.75 5.23
N GLU A 53 -4.06 8.17 3.98
CA GLU A 53 -5.31 8.57 3.34
C GLU A 53 -6.27 7.39 3.20
N ALA A 54 -5.79 6.24 2.75
CA ALA A 54 -6.61 5.04 2.58
C ALA A 54 -7.19 4.51 3.89
N LEU A 55 -6.46 4.70 4.99
CA LEU A 55 -6.84 4.13 6.30
C LEU A 55 -7.57 5.13 7.21
N GLY A 56 -8.09 6.20 6.65
CA GLY A 56 -8.94 7.16 7.35
C GLY A 56 -8.23 8.38 7.91
N GLY A 57 -6.97 8.58 7.55
CA GLY A 57 -6.20 9.76 7.92
C GLY A 57 -6.38 10.94 6.96
N PRO A 58 -5.47 11.93 7.00
CA PRO A 58 -5.58 13.11 6.15
C PRO A 58 -5.39 12.77 4.66
N THR A 59 -5.95 13.60 3.79
CA THR A 59 -5.90 13.45 2.33
C THR A 59 -4.59 13.97 1.73
N ALA A 60 -3.50 13.78 2.45
CA ALA A 60 -2.20 14.36 2.09
C ALA A 60 -1.69 13.87 0.73
N TYR A 61 -1.94 12.61 0.39
CA TYR A 61 -1.46 12.09 -0.89
C TYR A 61 -2.18 12.76 -2.07
N SER A 62 -3.52 12.80 -2.03
CA SER A 62 -4.32 13.44 -3.06
C SER A 62 -4.05 14.93 -3.18
N ASP A 63 -3.75 15.60 -2.06
CA ASP A 63 -3.50 17.04 -2.03
C ASP A 63 -2.10 17.41 -2.52
N GLN A 64 -1.09 16.55 -2.32
CA GLN A 64 0.31 16.91 -2.51
C GLN A 64 1.04 16.13 -3.60
N TYR A 65 0.67 14.88 -3.85
CA TYR A 65 1.46 13.98 -4.69
C TYR A 65 0.79 13.53 -5.97
N GLY A 66 -0.49 13.21 -5.94
CA GLY A 66 -1.18 12.75 -7.13
C GLY A 66 -2.52 12.07 -6.82
N ASP A 67 -3.07 11.38 -7.82
CA ASP A 67 -4.35 10.70 -7.70
C ASP A 67 -4.20 9.18 -7.80
N GLU A 68 -5.29 8.47 -7.55
CA GLU A 68 -5.31 7.01 -7.64
C GLU A 68 -5.02 6.52 -9.05
N THR A 69 -5.53 7.20 -10.06
CA THR A 69 -5.28 6.84 -11.46
C THR A 69 -3.78 6.78 -11.76
N SER A 70 -3.03 7.79 -11.31
CA SER A 70 -1.57 7.84 -11.50
C SER A 70 -0.87 6.70 -10.78
N VAL A 71 -1.29 6.40 -9.54
CA VAL A 71 -0.70 5.31 -8.75
C VAL A 71 -0.94 3.98 -9.44
N VAL A 72 -2.18 3.72 -9.87
CA VAL A 72 -2.53 2.45 -10.53
C VAL A 72 -1.78 2.31 -11.85
N ARG A 73 -1.63 3.39 -12.62
CA ARG A 73 -0.88 3.37 -13.89
C ARG A 73 0.57 2.95 -13.69
N ILE A 74 1.22 3.41 -12.65
CA ILE A 74 2.61 3.03 -12.34
C ILE A 74 2.73 1.52 -12.13
N HIS A 75 1.68 0.88 -11.59
CA HIS A 75 1.66 -0.55 -11.31
C HIS A 75 1.10 -1.39 -12.46
N SER A 76 0.76 -0.78 -13.58
CA SER A 76 0.01 -1.44 -14.66
C SER A 76 0.92 -1.75 -15.86
N GLY A 77 0.43 -2.65 -16.74
CA GLY A 77 1.12 -2.99 -17.98
C GLY A 77 2.31 -3.92 -17.82
N ASN A 78 2.46 -4.57 -16.68
CA ASN A 78 3.60 -5.44 -16.37
C ASN A 78 3.28 -6.94 -16.51
N GLY A 79 2.10 -7.28 -16.99
CA GLY A 79 1.62 -8.65 -17.06
C GLY A 79 1.19 -9.20 -15.70
N LEU A 80 0.81 -10.46 -15.67
CA LEU A 80 0.46 -11.14 -14.42
C LEU A 80 1.73 -11.45 -13.64
N HIS A 81 1.71 -11.16 -12.32
CA HIS A 81 2.85 -11.39 -11.43
C HIS A 81 2.37 -11.82 -10.04
N GLU A 82 1.62 -12.93 -10.00
CA GLU A 82 1.03 -13.44 -8.77
C GLU A 82 2.06 -13.73 -7.68
N GLU A 83 3.22 -14.30 -8.04
CA GLU A 83 4.27 -14.58 -7.07
C GLU A 83 4.80 -13.28 -6.45
N MET A 84 5.02 -12.25 -7.26
CA MET A 84 5.47 -10.95 -6.77
C MET A 84 4.44 -10.35 -5.82
N ASP A 85 3.16 -10.40 -6.19
CA ASP A 85 2.07 -9.90 -5.35
C ASP A 85 2.03 -10.64 -4.00
N ASN A 86 2.10 -11.96 -4.01
CA ASN A 86 2.07 -12.77 -2.79
C ASN A 86 3.27 -12.48 -1.89
N ARG A 87 4.45 -12.29 -2.46
CA ARG A 87 5.65 -11.95 -1.70
C ARG A 87 5.58 -10.53 -1.15
N ALA A 88 5.03 -9.57 -1.90
CA ALA A 88 4.81 -8.21 -1.41
C ALA A 88 3.87 -8.21 -0.21
N ILE A 89 2.82 -9.02 -0.25
CA ILE A 89 1.88 -9.19 0.86
C ILE A 89 2.57 -9.83 2.08
N ALA A 90 3.39 -10.84 1.85
CA ALA A 90 4.17 -11.48 2.93
C ALA A 90 5.15 -10.49 3.57
N CYS A 91 5.80 -9.64 2.76
CA CYS A 91 6.66 -8.57 3.27
C CYS A 91 5.88 -7.58 4.14
N PHE A 92 4.64 -7.27 3.75
CA PHE A 92 3.79 -6.38 4.53
C PHE A 92 3.43 -7.00 5.89
N ASP A 93 3.09 -8.29 5.93
CA ASP A 93 2.80 -8.99 7.17
C ASP A 93 4.01 -8.99 8.10
N GLN A 94 5.21 -9.19 7.57
CA GLN A 94 6.46 -9.13 8.33
C GLN A 94 6.73 -7.71 8.83
N ALA A 95 6.43 -6.70 8.01
CA ALA A 95 6.58 -5.31 8.39
C ALA A 95 5.64 -4.94 9.55
N LEU A 96 4.41 -5.45 9.54
CA LEU A 96 3.47 -5.27 10.67
C LEU A 96 4.07 -5.80 11.98
N GLU A 97 4.72 -6.95 11.92
CA GLU A 97 5.41 -7.52 13.08
C GLU A 97 6.61 -6.66 13.50
N ASP A 98 7.41 -6.22 12.53
CA ASP A 98 8.60 -5.40 12.79
C ASP A 98 8.28 -4.12 13.56
N VAL A 99 7.13 -3.50 13.29
CA VAL A 99 6.72 -2.25 13.94
C VAL A 99 5.75 -2.45 15.11
N GLY A 100 5.48 -3.71 15.48
CA GLY A 100 4.68 -4.02 16.66
C GLY A 100 3.17 -3.91 16.49
N LEU A 101 2.66 -3.86 15.27
CA LEU A 101 1.22 -3.74 15.00
C LEU A 101 0.48 -5.08 15.08
N THR A 102 1.20 -6.19 15.31
CA THR A 102 0.59 -7.51 15.45
C THR A 102 0.03 -7.79 16.84
N ARG A 103 0.22 -6.89 17.79
CA ARG A 103 -0.27 -7.03 19.17
C ARG A 103 -1.80 -6.98 19.22
N ASP A 104 -2.43 -6.19 18.35
CA ASP A 104 -3.87 -6.15 18.17
C ASP A 104 -4.23 -7.02 16.98
N GLU A 105 -4.82 -8.17 17.25
CA GLU A 105 -5.16 -9.16 16.22
C GLU A 105 -6.16 -8.63 15.19
N ARG A 106 -7.14 -7.84 15.63
CA ARG A 106 -8.13 -7.25 14.73
C ARG A 106 -7.47 -6.25 13.79
N LEU A 107 -6.62 -5.38 14.32
CA LEU A 107 -5.88 -4.39 13.52
C LEU A 107 -4.96 -5.09 12.51
N ARG A 108 -4.21 -6.09 12.96
CA ARG A 108 -3.34 -6.87 12.08
C ARG A 108 -4.13 -7.47 10.91
N ARG A 109 -5.27 -8.08 11.20
CA ARG A 109 -6.09 -8.74 10.18
C ARG A 109 -6.65 -7.74 9.17
N VAL A 110 -7.17 -6.62 9.64
CA VAL A 110 -7.73 -5.59 8.75
C VAL A 110 -6.65 -4.97 7.87
N LEU A 111 -5.47 -4.69 8.43
CA LEU A 111 -4.36 -4.13 7.66
C LEU A 111 -3.86 -5.14 6.61
N HIS A 112 -3.77 -6.42 6.97
CA HIS A 112 -3.45 -7.46 6.02
C HIS A 112 -4.48 -7.51 4.88
N ASP A 113 -5.75 -7.53 5.22
CA ASP A 113 -6.83 -7.60 4.23
C ASP A 113 -6.80 -6.38 3.30
N TYR A 114 -6.57 -5.19 3.86
CA TYR A 114 -6.43 -3.97 3.07
C TYR A 114 -5.29 -4.11 2.05
N PHE A 115 -4.11 -4.46 2.52
CA PHE A 115 -2.93 -4.52 1.64
C PHE A 115 -3.09 -5.61 0.57
N ALA A 116 -3.60 -6.77 0.94
CA ALA A 116 -3.84 -7.87 0.00
C ALA A 116 -4.86 -7.45 -1.07
N TRP A 117 -5.95 -6.81 -0.66
CA TRP A 117 -6.96 -6.31 -1.59
C TRP A 117 -6.40 -5.23 -2.52
N ALA A 118 -5.69 -4.25 -1.96
CA ALA A 118 -5.11 -3.15 -2.73
C ALA A 118 -4.11 -3.68 -3.77
N THR A 119 -3.27 -4.63 -3.38
CA THR A 119 -2.26 -5.20 -4.27
C THR A 119 -2.91 -5.99 -5.41
N THR A 120 -3.84 -6.87 -5.09
CA THR A 120 -4.41 -7.81 -6.08
C THR A 120 -5.57 -7.21 -6.88
N THR A 121 -6.43 -6.41 -6.24
CA THR A 121 -7.65 -5.90 -6.87
C THR A 121 -7.45 -4.56 -7.55
N THR A 122 -6.57 -3.70 -7.03
CA THR A 122 -6.35 -2.38 -7.62
C THR A 122 -5.04 -2.29 -8.40
N MET A 123 -3.92 -2.57 -7.77
CA MET A 123 -2.60 -2.35 -8.39
C MET A 123 -2.29 -3.34 -9.50
N SER A 124 -2.72 -4.58 -9.38
CA SER A 124 -2.49 -5.62 -10.40
C SER A 124 -3.64 -5.79 -11.38
N ARG A 125 -4.70 -5.01 -11.26
CA ARG A 125 -5.91 -5.15 -12.07
C ARG A 125 -5.66 -4.93 -13.56
N TYR A 126 -4.88 -3.93 -13.91
CA TYR A 126 -4.66 -3.51 -15.30
C TYR A 126 -3.31 -4.02 -15.82
N HIS A 127 -3.06 -5.30 -15.62
CA HIS A 127 -1.77 -5.93 -15.96
C HIS A 127 -1.46 -5.93 -17.46
N HIS A 128 -2.45 -5.82 -18.33
CA HIS A 128 -2.23 -5.78 -19.78
C HIS A 128 -1.67 -4.45 -20.25
N SER A 129 -2.21 -3.33 -19.77
CA SER A 129 -1.78 -2.01 -20.23
C SER A 129 -2.19 -0.91 -19.24
N ALA A 130 -1.27 0.04 -19.02
CA ALA A 130 -1.57 1.24 -18.25
C ALA A 130 -2.63 2.11 -18.94
N LYS A 131 -2.82 1.95 -20.25
CA LYS A 131 -3.86 2.68 -20.99
C LYS A 131 -5.27 2.24 -20.61
N ASP A 132 -5.42 1.05 -20.03
CA ASP A 132 -6.71 0.54 -19.59
C ASP A 132 -7.19 1.20 -18.29
N VAL A 133 -6.31 1.89 -17.58
CA VAL A 133 -6.65 2.53 -16.30
C VAL A 133 -7.52 3.76 -16.56
N PRO A 134 -8.76 3.81 -16.03
CA PRO A 134 -9.64 4.96 -16.25
C PRO A 134 -9.15 6.20 -15.51
N ASP A 135 -9.53 7.37 -16.05
CA ASP A 135 -9.30 8.64 -15.36
C ASP A 135 -10.27 8.80 -14.18
N GLY A 136 -9.92 9.66 -13.24
CA GLY A 136 -10.82 10.05 -12.17
C GLY A 136 -10.98 9.03 -11.03
N LEU A 137 -10.07 8.09 -10.91
CA LEU A 137 -10.08 7.15 -9.77
C LEU A 137 -9.76 7.88 -8.47
N HIS A 138 -10.39 7.44 -7.39
CA HIS A 138 -10.14 7.95 -6.04
C HIS A 138 -9.47 6.87 -5.20
N ILE A 139 -8.62 7.28 -4.25
CA ILE A 139 -7.98 6.35 -3.31
C ILE A 139 -9.08 5.65 -2.51
N PRO A 140 -9.14 4.30 -2.56
CA PRO A 140 -10.12 3.54 -1.78
C PRO A 140 -9.91 3.77 -0.28
N LYS A 141 -11.01 3.94 0.46
CA LYS A 141 -10.97 4.15 1.90
C LYS A 141 -11.34 2.86 2.62
N TRP A 142 -10.68 2.61 3.73
CA TRP A 142 -10.91 1.43 4.57
C TRP A 142 -11.19 1.82 6.02
N SER A 143 -12.10 1.08 6.63
CA SER A 143 -12.41 1.15 8.06
C SER A 143 -12.18 -0.22 8.69
N TRP A 144 -12.48 -0.33 10.00
CA TRP A 144 -12.39 -1.61 10.72
C TRP A 144 -13.27 -2.71 10.12
N ASP A 145 -14.33 -2.33 9.42
CA ASP A 145 -15.27 -3.28 8.81
C ASP A 145 -14.97 -3.57 7.34
N GLY A 146 -13.87 -3.06 6.84
CA GLY A 146 -13.43 -3.26 5.48
C GLY A 146 -13.53 -2.01 4.63
N ARG A 147 -13.65 -2.20 3.31
CA ARG A 147 -13.71 -1.09 2.37
C ARG A 147 -14.98 -0.26 2.55
N VAL A 148 -14.82 1.06 2.52
CA VAL A 148 -15.91 2.03 2.64
C VAL A 148 -16.32 2.53 1.25
N GLY A 149 -17.60 2.42 0.95
CA GLY A 149 -18.16 2.93 -0.31
C GLY A 149 -18.02 1.98 -1.47
#